data_04e4c3e717b34b74a83e202bcf77682e
#
_entry.id   04e4c3e717b34b74a83e202bcf77682e
#
_cell.length_a   1.000
_cell.length_b   1.000
_cell.length_c   1.000
_cell.angle_alpha   90.00
_cell.angle_beta   90.00
_cell.angle_gamma   90.00
#
_symmetry.space_group_name_H-M   'P 1'
#
loop_
_entity.id
_entity.type
_entity.pdbx_description
1 polymer ?
#
loop_
_entity_poly.entity_id
_entity_poly.type
_entity_poly.pdbx_seq_one_letter_code
_entity_poly.pdbx_strand_id
1 'polypeptide(L)'
;MSAPVDVRAARGYPTRMPQPFAARVDQLRPFLAMEVLERALAMDRAGAGVIHLEVGEPDFPPPPAVVRACSEALAAGDTHYTDSRGLAELREAIAADHARRSGVSVDPERVIVTSGTSPAMLLVFSLLVGPGDEVILAAPHYPCYPNAIRLLGGVPVTVPTRAEEGFRIDPDAVRRARTSRTRAIVVSSPANPTGAIQDRATLAALAGLGLPLVSDEIYDGLVYDGARVTSALEVCDEAYVLDGFSKRYAMTGFRLGWAVVPPRALRPLQVMQQNLFISANHFVQQAGLAALREGEPTVQAMRAAYARRRGLLVEGLRALGFGVPVLPPGAFYVFADARAFGRDSLALAFELLERARVGTTPGIDFGAEGEGFLRFCYAASEESLREALARLARALPARAR
;
A
#
# COMPACT_ATOMS: atom_id res chain seq x y z
N MET A 1 28.90 4.60 -10.07
CA MET A 1 28.05 4.89 -8.90
C MET A 1 27.63 6.36 -9.01
N SER A 2 26.48 6.63 -9.62
CA SER A 2 25.93 7.99 -9.68
C SER A 2 25.33 8.31 -8.30
N ALA A 3 25.67 9.48 -7.78
CA ALA A 3 25.08 10.00 -6.54
C ALA A 3 23.54 10.05 -6.68
N PRO A 4 22.78 9.77 -5.62
CA PRO A 4 21.33 9.89 -5.68
C PRO A 4 20.96 11.31 -6.06
N VAL A 5 20.05 11.44 -7.05
CA VAL A 5 19.54 12.73 -7.51
C VAL A 5 18.88 13.40 -6.31
N ASP A 6 19.41 14.53 -5.86
CA ASP A 6 18.80 15.34 -4.81
C ASP A 6 17.59 16.09 -5.40
N VAL A 7 16.42 15.48 -5.26
CA VAL A 7 15.12 16.03 -5.71
C VAL A 7 14.86 17.43 -5.10
N ARG A 8 15.45 17.74 -3.93
CA ARG A 8 15.34 19.05 -3.27
C ARG A 8 16.07 20.13 -4.05
N ALA A 9 17.23 19.80 -4.65
CA ALA A 9 18.02 20.74 -5.45
C ALA A 9 17.32 21.12 -6.76
N ALA A 10 16.61 20.17 -7.37
CA ALA A 10 15.88 20.40 -8.63
C ALA A 10 14.68 21.34 -8.51
N ARG A 11 14.16 21.56 -7.29
CA ARG A 11 13.00 22.45 -7.01
C ARG A 11 13.34 23.74 -6.26
N GLY A 12 14.62 24.06 -6.04
CA GLY A 12 15.03 25.26 -5.30
C GLY A 12 14.70 25.21 -3.80
N TYR A 13 14.39 24.05 -3.25
CA TYR A 13 14.28 23.90 -1.79
C TYR A 13 15.66 24.08 -1.15
N PRO A 14 15.76 24.82 -0.04
CA PRO A 14 17.02 24.95 0.66
C PRO A 14 17.55 23.58 1.05
N THR A 15 18.77 23.28 0.66
CA THR A 15 19.46 22.01 0.97
C THR A 15 19.71 21.80 2.46
N ARG A 16 19.52 22.86 3.25
CA ARG A 16 19.60 22.83 4.71
C ARG A 16 18.51 23.71 5.30
N MET A 17 17.66 23.12 6.11
CA MET A 17 16.62 23.87 6.83
C MET A 17 17.27 24.83 7.83
N PRO A 18 16.78 26.12 7.93
CA PRO A 18 17.41 27.13 8.79
C PRO A 18 17.20 26.90 10.30
N GLN A 19 16.46 25.90 10.72
CA GLN A 19 16.13 25.57 12.12
C GLN A 19 16.63 24.16 12.46
N PRO A 20 17.07 23.89 13.69
CA PRO A 20 17.50 22.56 14.12
C PRO A 20 16.30 21.65 14.34
N PHE A 21 15.77 21.07 13.26
CA PHE A 21 14.80 19.98 13.36
C PHE A 21 15.48 18.72 13.92
N ALA A 22 14.68 17.78 14.45
CA ALA A 22 15.19 16.49 14.85
C ALA A 22 15.87 15.80 13.65
N ALA A 23 17.09 15.30 13.81
CA ALA A 23 17.90 14.72 12.72
C ALA A 23 17.18 13.61 11.92
N ARG A 24 16.24 12.92 12.54
CA ARG A 24 15.41 11.90 11.86
C ARG A 24 14.53 12.45 10.72
N VAL A 25 14.19 13.75 10.75
CA VAL A 25 13.38 14.38 9.69
C VAL A 25 14.15 14.44 8.37
N ASP A 26 15.48 14.64 8.44
CA ASP A 26 16.34 14.67 7.25
C ASP A 26 16.53 13.28 6.61
N GLN A 27 16.16 12.21 7.32
CA GLN A 27 16.22 10.84 6.82
C GLN A 27 14.95 10.42 6.06
N LEU A 28 13.86 11.21 6.17
CA LEU A 28 12.63 10.93 5.46
C LEU A 28 12.75 11.29 3.98
N ARG A 29 12.29 10.40 3.13
CA ARG A 29 12.25 10.62 1.68
C ARG A 29 10.87 11.12 1.26
N PRO A 30 10.77 12.02 0.28
CA PRO A 30 9.49 12.38 -0.32
C PRO A 30 8.77 11.13 -0.83
N PHE A 31 7.45 11.15 -0.79
CA PHE A 31 6.63 10.15 -1.47
C PHE A 31 6.44 10.62 -2.92
N LEU A 32 7.25 10.08 -3.84
CA LEU A 32 7.36 10.60 -5.21
C LEU A 32 6.06 10.46 -6.01
N ALA A 33 5.23 9.47 -5.73
CA ALA A 33 3.88 9.39 -6.30
C ALA A 33 3.06 10.66 -6.04
N MET A 34 3.17 11.25 -4.84
CA MET A 34 2.47 12.48 -4.49
C MET A 34 3.09 13.71 -5.16
N GLU A 35 4.40 13.70 -5.40
CA GLU A 35 5.06 14.76 -6.16
C GLU A 35 4.61 14.79 -7.63
N VAL A 36 4.48 13.59 -8.25
CA VAL A 36 3.92 13.47 -9.60
C VAL A 36 2.46 13.90 -9.62
N LEU A 37 1.64 13.48 -8.62
CA LEU A 37 0.24 13.89 -8.50
C LEU A 37 0.11 15.42 -8.39
N GLU A 38 0.91 16.07 -7.53
CA GLU A 38 0.87 17.52 -7.36
C GLU A 38 1.10 18.25 -8.69
N ARG A 39 2.11 17.77 -9.46
CA ARG A 39 2.40 18.30 -10.79
C ARG A 39 1.27 18.04 -11.77
N ALA A 40 0.72 16.82 -11.80
CA ALA A 40 -0.41 16.43 -12.64
C ALA A 40 -1.64 17.28 -12.38
N LEU A 41 -2.02 17.49 -11.11
CA LEU A 41 -3.13 18.37 -10.72
C LEU A 41 -2.88 19.83 -11.11
N ALA A 42 -1.64 20.33 -11.04
CA ALA A 42 -1.31 21.66 -11.51
C ALA A 42 -1.50 21.79 -13.03
N MET A 43 -1.15 20.74 -13.79
CA MET A 43 -1.38 20.69 -15.24
C MET A 43 -2.87 20.61 -15.57
N ASP A 44 -3.66 19.86 -14.82
CA ASP A 44 -5.11 19.77 -15.02
C ASP A 44 -5.81 21.11 -14.76
N ARG A 45 -5.39 21.85 -13.73
CA ARG A 45 -5.89 23.21 -13.49
C ARG A 45 -5.58 24.15 -14.66
N ALA A 46 -4.54 23.86 -15.45
CA ALA A 46 -4.19 24.57 -16.68
C ALA A 46 -4.88 24.00 -17.93
N GLY A 47 -5.79 23.03 -17.80
CA GLY A 47 -6.56 22.45 -18.90
C GLY A 47 -5.82 21.37 -19.69
N ALA A 48 -4.77 20.75 -19.13
CA ALA A 48 -3.96 19.77 -19.85
C ALA A 48 -4.65 18.43 -20.09
N GLY A 49 -5.67 18.07 -19.32
CA GLY A 49 -6.38 16.79 -19.41
C GLY A 49 -5.47 15.60 -19.16
N VAL A 50 -4.88 15.53 -17.98
CA VAL A 50 -3.99 14.45 -17.56
C VAL A 50 -4.79 13.19 -17.27
N ILE A 51 -4.25 12.03 -17.63
CA ILE A 51 -4.78 10.72 -17.21
C ILE A 51 -3.94 10.25 -16.03
N HIS A 52 -4.59 10.12 -14.87
CA HIS A 52 -3.96 9.80 -13.60
C HIS A 52 -3.85 8.28 -13.41
N LEU A 53 -2.65 7.72 -13.58
CA LEU A 53 -2.33 6.33 -13.25
C LEU A 53 -1.24 6.22 -12.17
N GLU A 54 -0.88 7.35 -11.54
CA GLU A 54 0.11 7.42 -10.45
C GLU A 54 -0.51 7.19 -9.08
N VAL A 55 -1.79 7.50 -8.88
CA VAL A 55 -2.43 7.39 -7.58
C VAL A 55 -2.98 5.99 -7.34
N GLY A 56 -2.73 5.45 -6.16
CA GLY A 56 -3.25 4.15 -5.73
C GLY A 56 -4.60 4.29 -5.00
N GLU A 57 -5.64 4.70 -5.70
CA GLU A 57 -6.99 4.89 -5.15
C GLU A 57 -8.04 4.22 -6.05
N PRO A 58 -9.03 3.51 -5.46
CA PRO A 58 -10.17 3.00 -6.23
C PRO A 58 -10.96 4.14 -6.90
N ASP A 59 -11.32 3.95 -8.17
CA ASP A 59 -12.15 4.89 -8.94
C ASP A 59 -13.67 4.63 -8.81
N PHE A 60 -14.03 3.77 -7.88
CA PHE A 60 -15.43 3.46 -7.54
C PHE A 60 -15.88 4.27 -6.33
N PRO A 61 -17.17 4.63 -6.25
CA PRO A 61 -17.73 5.13 -5.01
C PRO A 61 -17.75 4.00 -3.95
N PRO A 62 -17.75 4.35 -2.66
CA PRO A 62 -17.97 3.36 -1.60
C PRO A 62 -19.38 2.73 -1.75
N PRO A 63 -19.61 1.53 -1.16
CA PRO A 63 -20.93 0.91 -1.17
C PRO A 63 -22.02 1.89 -0.68
N PRO A 64 -23.21 1.93 -1.30
CA PRO A 64 -24.28 2.86 -0.89
C PRO A 64 -24.64 2.76 0.59
N ALA A 65 -24.56 1.57 1.18
CA ALA A 65 -24.80 1.36 2.60
C ALA A 65 -23.80 2.11 3.50
N VAL A 66 -22.55 2.25 3.05
CA VAL A 66 -21.50 3.00 3.76
C VAL A 66 -21.87 4.48 3.86
N VAL A 67 -22.27 5.08 2.76
CA VAL A 67 -22.65 6.50 2.71
C VAL A 67 -23.88 6.74 3.58
N ARG A 68 -24.90 5.87 3.46
CA ARG A 68 -26.12 5.93 4.27
C ARG A 68 -25.80 5.84 5.76
N ALA A 69 -25.10 4.80 6.20
CA ALA A 69 -24.76 4.59 7.60
C ALA A 69 -23.92 5.74 8.19
N CYS A 70 -22.97 6.28 7.42
CA CYS A 70 -22.18 7.43 7.82
C CYS A 70 -23.06 8.68 8.05
N SER A 71 -23.97 8.96 7.12
CA SER A 71 -24.87 10.11 7.20
C SER A 71 -25.89 9.99 8.34
N GLU A 72 -26.44 8.80 8.54
CA GLU A 72 -27.36 8.49 9.64
C GLU A 72 -26.68 8.64 11.02
N ALA A 73 -25.46 8.11 11.14
CA ALA A 73 -24.68 8.24 12.38
C ALA A 73 -24.34 9.70 12.71
N LEU A 74 -23.95 10.49 11.69
CA LEU A 74 -23.75 11.93 11.86
C LEU A 74 -25.04 12.63 12.30
N ALA A 75 -26.17 12.33 11.68
CA ALA A 75 -27.47 12.91 12.03
C ALA A 75 -27.95 12.50 13.43
N ALA A 76 -27.58 11.30 13.89
CA ALA A 76 -27.88 10.79 15.23
C ALA A 76 -26.97 11.38 16.33
N GLY A 77 -25.91 12.11 15.95
CA GLY A 77 -24.96 12.69 16.91
C GLY A 77 -23.84 11.74 17.34
N ASP A 78 -23.53 10.71 16.57
CA ASP A 78 -22.41 9.78 16.78
C ASP A 78 -21.06 10.46 16.50
N THR A 79 -20.78 11.56 17.20
CA THR A 79 -19.61 12.42 17.01
C THR A 79 -18.67 12.45 18.22
N HIS A 80 -18.96 11.65 19.26
CA HIS A 80 -18.17 11.56 20.48
C HIS A 80 -17.07 10.50 20.38
N TYR A 81 -16.14 10.52 21.32
CA TYR A 81 -15.12 9.48 21.45
C TYR A 81 -15.74 8.12 21.71
N THR A 82 -15.14 7.09 21.15
CA THR A 82 -15.48 5.68 21.41
C THR A 82 -14.42 5.03 22.29
N ASP A 83 -14.58 3.73 22.58
CA ASP A 83 -13.46 2.92 23.10
C ASP A 83 -12.23 3.13 22.18
N SER A 84 -11.08 3.26 22.79
CA SER A 84 -9.82 3.49 22.07
C SER A 84 -9.45 2.36 21.08
N ARG A 85 -9.96 1.15 21.34
CA ARG A 85 -9.80 0.00 20.42
C ARG A 85 -10.87 -0.04 19.32
N GLY A 86 -11.86 0.85 19.37
CA GLY A 86 -13.01 0.89 18.47
C GLY A 86 -14.26 0.23 19.07
N LEU A 87 -15.39 0.44 18.39
CA LEU A 87 -16.68 -0.15 18.78
C LEU A 87 -16.58 -1.68 18.85
N ALA A 88 -17.19 -2.27 19.88
CA ALA A 88 -17.19 -3.71 20.08
C ALA A 88 -17.79 -4.45 18.87
N GLU A 89 -18.93 -3.96 18.38
CA GLU A 89 -19.64 -4.52 17.24
C GLU A 89 -18.78 -4.50 15.95
N LEU A 90 -17.97 -3.44 15.77
CA LEU A 90 -17.07 -3.36 14.62
C LEU A 90 -15.91 -4.36 14.75
N ARG A 91 -15.33 -4.51 15.94
CA ARG A 91 -14.27 -5.49 16.20
C ARG A 91 -14.77 -6.93 15.99
N GLU A 92 -15.97 -7.24 16.45
CA GLU A 92 -16.64 -8.53 16.22
C GLU A 92 -16.88 -8.78 14.70
N ALA A 93 -17.39 -7.77 13.98
CA ALA A 93 -17.62 -7.87 12.54
C ALA A 93 -16.31 -8.05 11.75
N ILE A 94 -15.23 -7.36 12.14
CA ILE A 94 -13.89 -7.54 11.55
C ILE A 94 -13.39 -8.97 11.79
N ALA A 95 -13.50 -9.48 13.03
CA ALA A 95 -13.09 -10.85 13.35
C ALA A 95 -13.89 -11.90 12.56
N ALA A 96 -15.20 -11.70 12.42
CA ALA A 96 -16.07 -12.58 11.63
C ALA A 96 -15.73 -12.52 10.12
N ASP A 97 -15.46 -11.34 9.56
CA ASP A 97 -15.04 -11.19 8.16
C ASP A 97 -13.68 -11.85 7.92
N HIS A 98 -12.73 -11.69 8.85
CA HIS A 98 -11.44 -12.37 8.78
C HIS A 98 -11.61 -13.91 8.76
N ALA A 99 -12.41 -14.45 9.68
CA ALA A 99 -12.68 -15.88 9.74
C ALA A 99 -13.33 -16.40 8.45
N ARG A 100 -14.25 -15.63 7.87
CA ARG A 100 -14.93 -15.98 6.61
C ARG A 100 -13.95 -16.01 5.42
N ARG A 101 -12.96 -15.10 5.37
CA ARG A 101 -11.98 -14.99 4.27
C ARG A 101 -10.83 -15.98 4.41
N SER A 102 -10.25 -16.10 5.59
CA SER A 102 -9.03 -16.89 5.84
C SER A 102 -9.30 -18.29 6.40
N GLY A 103 -10.49 -18.52 6.99
CA GLY A 103 -10.79 -19.71 7.76
C GLY A 103 -10.20 -19.71 9.19
N VAL A 104 -9.56 -18.62 9.60
CA VAL A 104 -8.95 -18.48 10.94
C VAL A 104 -9.82 -17.63 11.83
N SER A 105 -10.25 -18.18 12.96
CA SER A 105 -10.97 -17.45 13.99
C SER A 105 -10.02 -16.53 14.74
N VAL A 106 -10.42 -15.27 14.88
CA VAL A 106 -9.70 -14.23 15.61
C VAL A 106 -10.57 -13.78 16.77
N ASP A 107 -9.98 -13.68 17.99
CA ASP A 107 -10.65 -13.05 19.12
C ASP A 107 -10.86 -11.56 18.82
N PRO A 108 -12.09 -11.02 18.84
CA PRO A 108 -12.37 -9.60 18.64
C PRO A 108 -11.58 -8.66 19.56
N GLU A 109 -11.19 -9.14 20.74
CA GLU A 109 -10.35 -8.38 21.66
C GLU A 109 -8.95 -8.10 21.08
N ARG A 110 -8.47 -8.90 20.13
CA ARG A 110 -7.18 -8.69 19.42
C ARG A 110 -7.24 -7.63 18.34
N VAL A 111 -8.42 -7.11 18.02
CA VAL A 111 -8.61 -6.08 16.98
C VAL A 111 -8.48 -4.70 17.61
N ILE A 112 -7.64 -3.86 16.99
CA ILE A 112 -7.51 -2.43 17.31
C ILE A 112 -7.88 -1.63 16.07
N VAL A 113 -9.01 -0.94 16.12
CA VAL A 113 -9.51 -0.06 15.06
C VAL A 113 -8.76 1.27 15.09
N THR A 114 -8.34 1.74 13.92
CA THR A 114 -7.51 2.93 13.76
C THR A 114 -8.06 3.86 12.67
N SER A 115 -7.61 5.11 12.67
CA SER A 115 -7.96 6.10 11.63
C SER A 115 -7.23 5.82 10.30
N GLY A 116 -7.37 4.61 9.77
CA GLY A 116 -6.70 4.06 8.60
C GLY A 116 -5.53 3.15 8.96
N THR A 117 -5.05 2.39 7.98
CA THR A 117 -3.95 1.43 8.16
C THR A 117 -2.61 2.11 8.47
N SER A 118 -2.40 3.37 8.06
CA SER A 118 -1.15 4.10 8.37
C SER A 118 -0.94 4.33 9.86
N PRO A 119 -1.92 4.77 10.68
CA PRO A 119 -1.80 4.78 12.12
C PRO A 119 -1.60 3.39 12.73
N ALA A 120 -2.27 2.35 12.22
CA ALA A 120 -2.04 0.97 12.68
C ALA A 120 -0.58 0.54 12.47
N MET A 121 -0.02 0.80 11.29
CA MET A 121 1.38 0.57 10.98
C MET A 121 2.32 1.33 11.93
N LEU A 122 2.06 2.62 12.15
CA LEU A 122 2.88 3.45 13.03
C LEU A 122 2.85 2.92 14.47
N LEU A 123 1.69 2.53 14.98
CA LEU A 123 1.55 1.94 16.31
C LEU A 123 2.33 0.62 16.43
N VAL A 124 2.19 -0.29 15.45
CA VAL A 124 2.90 -1.58 15.47
C VAL A 124 4.41 -1.37 15.37
N PHE A 125 4.88 -0.50 14.49
CA PHE A 125 6.31 -0.20 14.41
C PHE A 125 6.83 0.49 15.67
N SER A 126 6.07 1.40 16.26
CA SER A 126 6.44 2.05 17.53
C SER A 126 6.54 1.05 18.70
N LEU A 127 5.78 -0.05 18.65
CA LEU A 127 5.89 -1.13 19.64
C LEU A 127 7.14 -1.99 19.42
N LEU A 128 7.52 -2.22 18.16
CA LEU A 128 8.54 -3.23 17.82
C LEU A 128 9.94 -2.64 17.59
N VAL A 129 10.04 -1.34 17.28
CA VAL A 129 11.26 -0.74 16.74
C VAL A 129 11.73 0.40 17.64
N GLY A 130 12.96 0.30 18.11
CA GLY A 130 13.71 1.35 18.80
C GLY A 130 14.89 1.87 17.95
N PRO A 131 15.62 2.86 18.46
CA PRO A 131 16.78 3.42 17.77
C PRO A 131 17.84 2.37 17.45
N GLY A 132 18.22 2.27 16.18
CA GLY A 132 19.22 1.32 15.68
C GLY A 132 18.70 -0.12 15.44
N ASP A 133 17.46 -0.42 15.79
CA ASP A 133 16.83 -1.69 15.47
C ASP A 133 16.56 -1.83 13.96
N GLU A 134 16.70 -3.03 13.44
CA GLU A 134 16.54 -3.33 12.02
C GLU A 134 15.17 -3.94 11.73
N VAL A 135 14.56 -3.56 10.61
CA VAL A 135 13.34 -4.15 10.09
C VAL A 135 13.58 -4.61 8.65
N ILE A 136 13.34 -5.88 8.38
CA ILE A 136 13.51 -6.45 7.03
C ILE A 136 12.26 -6.19 6.20
N LEU A 137 12.46 -5.64 5.00
CA LEU A 137 11.44 -5.35 3.99
C LEU A 137 11.78 -6.09 2.70
N ALA A 138 10.79 -6.71 2.05
CA ALA A 138 10.96 -7.11 0.64
C ALA A 138 11.03 -5.84 -0.24
N ALA A 139 11.87 -5.84 -1.24
CA ALA A 139 11.97 -4.75 -2.21
C ALA A 139 11.64 -5.27 -3.63
N PRO A 140 10.80 -4.55 -4.40
CA PRO A 140 10.21 -3.24 -4.09
C PRO A 140 9.14 -3.29 -2.99
N HIS A 141 8.96 -2.19 -2.26
CA HIS A 141 8.05 -2.10 -1.12
C HIS A 141 7.27 -0.77 -1.11
N TYR A 142 6.17 -0.72 -0.36
CA TYR A 142 5.43 0.53 -0.17
C TYR A 142 6.31 1.61 0.48
N PRO A 143 6.40 2.82 -0.10
CA PRO A 143 7.36 3.87 0.30
C PRO A 143 7.26 4.32 1.77
N CYS A 144 6.09 4.18 2.39
CA CYS A 144 5.89 4.63 3.76
C CYS A 144 6.53 3.71 4.80
N TYR A 145 6.80 2.42 4.50
CA TYR A 145 7.41 1.52 5.47
C TYR A 145 8.80 2.00 5.92
N PRO A 146 9.76 2.21 5.02
CA PRO A 146 11.09 2.67 5.43
C PRO A 146 11.07 4.05 6.10
N ASN A 147 10.15 4.93 5.70
CA ASN A 147 10.01 6.24 6.31
C ASN A 147 9.49 6.14 7.76
N ALA A 148 8.49 5.30 8.01
CA ALA A 148 7.98 5.07 9.37
C ALA A 148 9.06 4.46 10.27
N ILE A 149 9.83 3.49 9.76
CA ILE A 149 10.94 2.87 10.49
C ILE A 149 12.02 3.92 10.84
N ARG A 150 12.44 4.75 9.87
CA ARG A 150 13.43 5.82 10.11
C ARG A 150 12.91 6.88 11.08
N LEU A 151 11.63 7.22 11.02
CA LEU A 151 11.00 8.17 11.96
C LEU A 151 11.16 7.71 13.41
N LEU A 152 11.14 6.40 13.64
CA LEU A 152 11.33 5.78 14.95
C LEU A 152 12.82 5.58 15.31
N GLY A 153 13.73 5.95 14.42
CA GLY A 153 15.17 5.75 14.59
C GLY A 153 15.66 4.36 14.21
N GLY A 154 14.79 3.53 13.64
CA GLY A 154 15.12 2.20 13.14
C GLY A 154 15.80 2.23 11.76
N VAL A 155 16.30 1.08 11.32
CA VAL A 155 17.04 0.87 10.08
C VAL A 155 16.24 -0.08 9.18
N PRO A 156 15.70 0.35 8.03
CA PRO A 156 15.10 -0.55 7.06
C PRO A 156 16.20 -1.33 6.33
N VAL A 157 16.08 -2.66 6.31
CA VAL A 157 16.96 -3.59 5.61
C VAL A 157 16.18 -4.21 4.46
N THR A 158 16.58 -3.99 3.22
CA THR A 158 15.86 -4.48 2.04
C THR A 158 16.40 -5.83 1.58
N VAL A 159 15.48 -6.71 1.19
CA VAL A 159 15.77 -7.98 0.52
C VAL A 159 15.14 -7.92 -0.87
N PRO A 160 15.94 -8.00 -1.95
CA PRO A 160 15.44 -7.88 -3.30
C PRO A 160 14.55 -9.05 -3.69
N THR A 161 13.48 -8.77 -4.44
CA THR A 161 12.65 -9.75 -5.15
C THR A 161 12.77 -9.55 -6.66
N ARG A 162 12.34 -10.53 -7.45
CA ARG A 162 12.53 -10.52 -8.90
C ARG A 162 11.21 -10.56 -9.65
N ALA A 163 11.12 -9.77 -10.71
CA ALA A 163 9.93 -9.69 -11.56
C ALA A 163 9.61 -11.04 -12.24
N GLU A 164 10.64 -11.77 -12.68
CA GLU A 164 10.53 -13.08 -13.32
C GLU A 164 9.96 -14.15 -12.37
N GLU A 165 10.16 -13.97 -11.06
CA GLU A 165 9.65 -14.84 -9.99
C GLU A 165 8.32 -14.34 -9.40
N GLY A 166 7.68 -13.35 -10.07
CA GLY A 166 6.44 -12.72 -9.59
C GLY A 166 6.61 -11.93 -8.29
N PHE A 167 7.81 -11.43 -8.00
CA PHE A 167 8.15 -10.68 -6.79
C PHE A 167 7.90 -11.45 -5.50
N ARG A 168 8.08 -12.78 -5.53
CA ARG A 168 8.01 -13.59 -4.31
C ARG A 168 9.22 -13.36 -3.44
N ILE A 169 8.98 -13.40 -2.12
CA ILE A 169 10.04 -13.25 -1.12
C ILE A 169 10.79 -14.57 -1.01
N ASP A 170 12.12 -14.51 -1.04
CA ASP A 170 12.98 -15.65 -0.72
C ASP A 170 13.23 -15.69 0.81
N PRO A 171 12.68 -16.66 1.56
CA PRO A 171 12.90 -16.76 3.00
C PRO A 171 14.36 -16.99 3.38
N ASP A 172 15.17 -17.59 2.51
CA ASP A 172 16.59 -17.78 2.75
C ASP A 172 17.36 -16.48 2.61
N ALA A 173 16.97 -15.60 1.68
CA ALA A 173 17.52 -14.25 1.59
C ALA A 173 17.19 -13.42 2.85
N VAL A 174 15.96 -13.53 3.36
CA VAL A 174 15.56 -12.91 4.63
C VAL A 174 16.40 -13.45 5.79
N ARG A 175 16.60 -14.78 5.86
CA ARG A 175 17.44 -15.42 6.88
C ARG A 175 18.88 -14.89 6.84
N ARG A 176 19.47 -14.72 5.65
CA ARG A 176 20.82 -14.18 5.48
C ARG A 176 20.93 -12.70 5.85
N ALA A 177 19.87 -11.93 5.66
CA ALA A 177 19.84 -10.49 5.99
C ALA A 177 19.65 -10.22 7.49
N ARG A 178 19.25 -11.24 8.27
CA ARG A 178 19.01 -11.14 9.71
C ARG A 178 20.30 -10.88 10.48
N THR A 179 20.23 -9.97 11.45
CA THR A 179 21.28 -9.71 12.45
C THR A 179 20.70 -9.79 13.87
N SER A 180 21.53 -9.58 14.88
CA SER A 180 21.08 -9.47 16.28
C SER A 180 20.21 -8.24 16.56
N ARG A 181 20.23 -7.24 15.67
CA ARG A 181 19.40 -6.04 15.75
C ARG A 181 18.05 -6.19 15.04
N THR A 182 17.84 -7.23 14.27
CA THR A 182 16.58 -7.42 13.52
C THR A 182 15.42 -7.67 14.48
N ARG A 183 14.37 -6.86 14.39
CA ARG A 183 13.20 -6.87 15.28
C ARG A 183 11.91 -7.31 14.60
N ALA A 184 11.79 -7.15 13.29
CA ALA A 184 10.60 -7.54 12.56
C ALA A 184 10.89 -7.83 11.09
N ILE A 185 9.98 -8.58 10.48
CA ILE A 185 9.87 -8.78 9.03
C ILE A 185 8.54 -8.18 8.59
N VAL A 186 8.53 -7.34 7.55
CA VAL A 186 7.31 -6.78 6.97
C VAL A 186 7.04 -7.41 5.61
N VAL A 187 5.82 -7.89 5.43
CA VAL A 187 5.30 -8.45 4.20
C VAL A 187 4.07 -7.66 3.78
N SER A 188 3.93 -7.36 2.49
CA SER A 188 2.68 -6.87 1.90
C SER A 188 2.15 -7.92 0.94
N SER A 189 0.90 -8.37 1.13
CA SER A 189 0.31 -9.45 0.32
C SER A 189 -1.22 -9.30 0.28
N PRO A 190 -1.79 -8.90 -0.88
CA PRO A 190 -1.15 -8.47 -2.12
C PRO A 190 -0.35 -7.18 -2.00
N ALA A 191 0.76 -7.08 -2.74
CA ALA A 191 1.75 -6.03 -2.55
C ALA A 191 1.48 -4.75 -3.39
N ASN A 192 1.79 -3.61 -2.84
CA ASN A 192 2.06 -2.37 -3.57
C ASN A 192 3.58 -2.19 -3.67
N PRO A 193 4.19 -2.16 -4.88
CA PRO A 193 3.60 -1.83 -6.19
C PRO A 193 3.26 -3.02 -7.09
N THR A 194 3.62 -4.25 -6.73
CA THR A 194 3.75 -5.37 -7.65
C THR A 194 2.48 -6.19 -7.88
N GLY A 195 1.51 -6.09 -6.97
CA GLY A 195 0.35 -6.97 -6.92
C GLY A 195 0.67 -8.41 -6.47
N ALA A 196 1.92 -8.69 -6.10
CA ALA A 196 2.38 -10.01 -5.70
C ALA A 196 1.64 -10.54 -4.47
N ILE A 197 1.34 -11.83 -4.49
CA ILE A 197 0.76 -12.57 -3.35
C ILE A 197 1.82 -13.54 -2.86
N GLN A 198 2.08 -13.54 -1.55
CA GLN A 198 2.96 -14.50 -0.91
C GLN A 198 2.17 -15.76 -0.57
N ASP A 199 2.71 -16.92 -0.92
CA ASP A 199 2.06 -18.20 -0.64
C ASP A 199 2.24 -18.63 0.83
N ARG A 200 1.43 -19.63 1.24
CA ARG A 200 1.45 -20.17 2.60
C ARG A 200 2.82 -20.69 3.02
N ALA A 201 3.55 -21.32 2.11
CA ALA A 201 4.86 -21.89 2.39
C ALA A 201 5.90 -20.78 2.69
N THR A 202 5.88 -19.73 1.89
CA THR A 202 6.71 -18.53 2.09
C THR A 202 6.42 -17.89 3.44
N LEU A 203 5.13 -17.61 3.75
CA LEU A 203 4.74 -16.99 5.03
C LEU A 203 5.11 -17.88 6.23
N ALA A 204 4.91 -19.19 6.14
CA ALA A 204 5.29 -20.13 7.20
C ALA A 204 6.82 -20.17 7.41
N ALA A 205 7.60 -20.14 6.33
CA ALA A 205 9.06 -20.10 6.43
C ALA A 205 9.55 -18.79 7.06
N LEU A 206 8.93 -17.64 6.74
CA LEU A 206 9.23 -16.35 7.36
C LEU A 206 8.87 -16.34 8.85
N ALA A 207 7.70 -16.83 9.22
CA ALA A 207 7.28 -16.97 10.61
C ALA A 207 8.22 -17.90 11.41
N GLY A 208 8.70 -18.97 10.76
CA GLY A 208 9.68 -19.90 11.34
C GLY A 208 11.04 -19.29 11.67
N LEU A 209 11.34 -18.08 11.22
CA LEU A 209 12.55 -17.35 11.61
C LEU A 209 12.51 -16.82 13.05
N GLY A 210 11.37 -16.90 13.75
CA GLY A 210 11.23 -16.50 15.14
C GLY A 210 11.29 -14.99 15.38
N LEU A 211 10.98 -14.20 14.36
CA LEU A 211 10.85 -12.74 14.43
C LEU A 211 9.37 -12.35 14.32
N PRO A 212 8.94 -11.22 14.94
CA PRO A 212 7.63 -10.64 14.68
C PRO A 212 7.38 -10.47 13.18
N LEU A 213 6.30 -11.07 12.67
CA LEU A 213 5.86 -10.96 11.28
C LEU A 213 4.74 -9.91 11.22
N VAL A 214 4.98 -8.82 10.49
CA VAL A 214 3.99 -7.77 10.22
C VAL A 214 3.50 -7.95 8.79
N SER A 215 2.22 -8.28 8.61
CA SER A 215 1.59 -8.52 7.30
C SER A 215 0.63 -7.39 6.99
N ASP A 216 0.90 -6.65 5.92
CA ASP A 216 -0.03 -5.66 5.37
C ASP A 216 -0.90 -6.35 4.31
N GLU A 217 -2.18 -6.55 4.66
CA GLU A 217 -3.16 -7.28 3.87
C GLU A 217 -4.25 -6.34 3.28
N ILE A 218 -3.96 -5.04 3.21
CA ILE A 218 -4.92 -3.98 2.80
C ILE A 218 -5.55 -4.22 1.41
N TYR A 219 -4.93 -5.03 0.55
CA TYR A 219 -5.46 -5.40 -0.76
C TYR A 219 -6.15 -6.77 -0.77
N ASP A 220 -6.33 -7.43 0.37
CA ASP A 220 -7.12 -8.67 0.43
C ASP A 220 -8.56 -8.40 0.00
N GLY A 221 -9.10 -9.31 -0.83
CA GLY A 221 -10.37 -9.12 -1.53
C GLY A 221 -10.26 -8.49 -2.92
N LEU A 222 -9.10 -7.93 -3.29
CA LEU A 222 -8.79 -7.44 -4.64
C LEU A 222 -7.78 -8.38 -5.32
N VAL A 223 -8.23 -9.59 -5.59
CA VAL A 223 -7.46 -10.66 -6.22
C VAL A 223 -8.25 -11.26 -7.39
N TYR A 224 -7.54 -11.85 -8.37
CA TYR A 224 -8.08 -12.21 -9.66
C TYR A 224 -7.75 -13.66 -10.01
N ASP A 225 -8.48 -14.22 -11.00
CA ASP A 225 -8.22 -15.54 -11.60
C ASP A 225 -8.20 -16.69 -10.57
N GLY A 226 -9.04 -16.60 -9.54
CA GLY A 226 -9.11 -17.60 -8.48
C GLY A 226 -7.93 -17.55 -7.48
N ALA A 227 -7.06 -16.54 -7.58
CA ALA A 227 -6.00 -16.35 -6.59
C ALA A 227 -6.58 -16.17 -5.19
N ARG A 228 -5.89 -16.74 -4.20
CA ARG A 228 -6.24 -16.63 -2.78
C ARG A 228 -5.11 -15.93 -2.02
N VAL A 229 -5.48 -15.01 -1.16
CA VAL A 229 -4.56 -14.46 -0.16
C VAL A 229 -4.48 -15.45 1.00
N THR A 230 -3.27 -15.74 1.44
CA THR A 230 -3.04 -16.40 2.73
C THR A 230 -2.79 -15.30 3.75
N SER A 231 -3.63 -15.21 4.78
CA SER A 231 -3.35 -14.32 5.92
C SER A 231 -2.17 -14.85 6.72
N ALA A 232 -1.35 -13.95 7.25
CA ALA A 232 -0.25 -14.34 8.14
C ALA A 232 -0.74 -15.10 9.37
N LEU A 233 -1.98 -14.85 9.82
CA LEU A 233 -2.59 -15.57 10.94
C LEU A 233 -2.91 -17.04 10.64
N GLU A 234 -2.93 -17.46 9.37
CA GLU A 234 -3.06 -18.87 9.01
C GLU A 234 -1.81 -19.70 9.33
N VAL A 235 -0.69 -19.05 9.50
CA VAL A 235 0.62 -19.69 9.72
C VAL A 235 1.30 -19.26 11.01
N CYS A 236 0.89 -18.14 11.61
CA CYS A 236 1.48 -17.59 12.82
C CYS A 236 0.45 -16.80 13.62
N ASP A 237 -0.03 -17.37 14.73
CA ASP A 237 -0.99 -16.68 15.61
C ASP A 237 -0.40 -15.41 16.27
N GLU A 238 0.93 -15.34 16.39
CA GLU A 238 1.67 -14.18 16.90
C GLU A 238 1.99 -13.11 15.84
N ALA A 239 1.45 -13.22 14.62
CA ALA A 239 1.60 -12.21 13.58
C ALA A 239 0.80 -10.94 13.90
N TYR A 240 1.30 -9.82 13.35
CA TYR A 240 0.60 -8.53 13.32
C TYR A 240 0.01 -8.36 11.93
N VAL A 241 -1.30 -8.35 11.80
CA VAL A 241 -1.98 -8.14 10.52
C VAL A 241 -2.52 -6.72 10.47
N LEU A 242 -2.18 -5.98 9.43
CA LEU A 242 -2.68 -4.65 9.11
C LEU A 242 -3.67 -4.76 7.95
N ASP A 243 -4.87 -4.23 8.11
CA ASP A 243 -5.89 -4.24 7.07
C ASP A 243 -6.80 -3.01 7.22
N GLY A 244 -7.76 -2.81 6.31
CA GLY A 244 -8.64 -1.66 6.38
C GLY A 244 -9.65 -1.58 5.25
N PHE A 245 -10.45 -0.53 5.30
CA PHE A 245 -11.57 -0.33 4.38
C PHE A 245 -11.18 0.42 3.10
N SER A 246 -9.99 1.03 3.08
CA SER A 246 -9.59 1.97 2.03
C SER A 246 -9.63 1.39 0.63
N LYS A 247 -9.20 0.12 0.43
CA LYS A 247 -9.01 -0.45 -0.91
C LYS A 247 -10.17 -1.35 -1.29
N ARG A 248 -10.49 -2.34 -0.46
CA ARG A 248 -11.56 -3.29 -0.71
C ARG A 248 -12.93 -2.63 -0.83
N TYR A 249 -13.20 -1.58 -0.05
CA TYR A 249 -14.51 -0.92 -0.01
C TYR A 249 -14.50 0.50 -0.60
N ALA A 250 -13.45 0.89 -1.31
CA ALA A 250 -13.31 2.24 -1.88
C ALA A 250 -13.54 3.37 -0.84
N MET A 251 -13.05 3.18 0.38
CA MET A 251 -13.25 4.10 1.51
C MET A 251 -11.95 4.85 1.88
N THR A 252 -11.16 5.26 0.88
CA THR A 252 -9.86 5.92 1.12
C THR A 252 -9.99 7.18 1.95
N GLY A 253 -10.99 8.03 1.67
CA GLY A 253 -11.25 9.29 2.36
C GLY A 253 -11.88 9.13 3.76
N PHE A 254 -12.47 7.97 4.09
CA PHE A 254 -13.07 7.70 5.39
C PHE A 254 -12.04 7.51 6.50
N ARG A 255 -10.81 7.16 6.15
CA ARG A 255 -9.71 6.91 7.10
C ARG A 255 -10.07 5.89 8.16
N LEU A 256 -10.37 4.64 7.76
CA LEU A 256 -10.69 3.54 8.67
C LEU A 256 -9.86 2.30 8.34
N GLY A 257 -9.25 1.72 9.37
CA GLY A 257 -8.45 0.52 9.28
C GLY A 257 -8.32 -0.15 10.65
N TRP A 258 -7.55 -1.20 10.72
CA TRP A 258 -7.32 -1.93 11.96
C TRP A 258 -6.00 -2.69 11.93
N ALA A 259 -5.57 -3.11 13.13
CA ALA A 259 -4.58 -4.15 13.30
C ALA A 259 -5.20 -5.33 14.06
N VAL A 260 -4.86 -6.56 13.66
CA VAL A 260 -5.00 -7.76 14.51
C VAL A 260 -3.64 -8.05 15.09
N VAL A 261 -3.57 -8.17 16.42
CA VAL A 261 -2.28 -8.22 17.13
C VAL A 261 -2.23 -9.39 18.12
N PRO A 262 -1.04 -9.85 18.50
CA PRO A 262 -0.88 -10.84 19.57
C PRO A 262 -1.44 -10.35 20.91
N PRO A 263 -1.99 -11.23 21.76
CA PRO A 263 -2.56 -10.84 23.07
C PRO A 263 -1.62 -9.98 23.92
N ARG A 264 -0.33 -10.29 23.94
CA ARG A 264 0.70 -9.52 24.69
C ARG A 264 0.88 -8.08 24.20
N ALA A 265 0.52 -7.80 22.94
CA ALA A 265 0.65 -6.47 22.33
C ALA A 265 -0.57 -5.57 22.57
N LEU A 266 -1.72 -6.14 23.00
CA LEU A 266 -2.99 -5.40 23.14
C LEU A 266 -2.88 -4.19 24.06
N ARG A 267 -2.45 -4.42 25.30
CA ARG A 267 -2.42 -3.33 26.27
C ARG A 267 -1.41 -2.23 25.94
N PRO A 268 -0.15 -2.54 25.53
CA PRO A 268 0.78 -1.52 25.06
C PRO A 268 0.22 -0.70 23.89
N LEU A 269 -0.33 -1.36 22.87
CA LEU A 269 -0.89 -0.67 21.69
C LEU A 269 -2.12 0.17 22.04
N GLN A 270 -3.00 -0.33 22.93
CA GLN A 270 -4.13 0.46 23.42
C GLN A 270 -3.66 1.73 24.13
N VAL A 271 -2.64 1.64 24.99
CA VAL A 271 -2.07 2.82 25.65
C VAL A 271 -1.51 3.82 24.63
N MET A 272 -0.81 3.33 23.61
CA MET A 272 -0.30 4.20 22.54
C MET A 272 -1.43 4.82 21.72
N GLN A 273 -2.46 4.05 21.37
CA GLN A 273 -3.65 4.55 20.67
C GLN A 273 -4.34 5.67 21.48
N GLN A 274 -4.54 5.47 22.79
CA GLN A 274 -5.13 6.47 23.69
C GLN A 274 -4.35 7.78 23.72
N ASN A 275 -3.03 7.73 23.67
CA ASN A 275 -2.18 8.92 23.78
C ASN A 275 -1.93 9.62 22.44
N LEU A 276 -1.92 8.88 21.33
CA LEU A 276 -1.55 9.43 20.03
C LEU A 276 -2.78 9.79 19.17
N PHE A 277 -3.86 9.00 19.27
CA PHE A 277 -5.01 9.12 18.37
C PHE A 277 -6.37 9.14 19.08
N ILE A 278 -6.42 8.76 20.38
CA ILE A 278 -7.62 8.61 21.21
C ILE A 278 -8.47 7.44 20.69
N SER A 279 -9.23 7.61 19.62
CA SER A 279 -10.05 6.59 18.95
C SER A 279 -10.29 6.97 17.48
N ALA A 280 -10.74 6.02 16.68
CA ALA A 280 -11.24 6.32 15.34
C ALA A 280 -12.61 7.03 15.42
N ASN A 281 -12.98 7.78 14.39
CA ASN A 281 -14.22 8.55 14.34
C ASN A 281 -15.45 7.64 14.46
N HIS A 282 -16.37 7.93 15.37
CA HIS A 282 -17.55 7.11 15.66
C HIS A 282 -18.40 6.84 14.40
N PHE A 283 -18.86 7.89 13.74
CA PHE A 283 -19.67 7.79 12.51
C PHE A 283 -18.97 7.02 11.37
N VAL A 284 -17.64 7.08 11.31
CA VAL A 284 -16.87 6.32 10.32
C VAL A 284 -16.82 4.83 10.69
N GLN A 285 -16.81 4.50 11.98
CA GLN A 285 -16.88 3.11 12.42
C GLN A 285 -18.24 2.48 12.10
N GLN A 286 -19.34 3.23 12.19
CA GLN A 286 -20.67 2.79 11.73
C GLN A 286 -20.68 2.53 10.21
N ALA A 287 -20.03 3.39 9.42
CA ALA A 287 -19.84 3.18 8.01
C ALA A 287 -19.03 1.91 7.69
N GLY A 288 -17.99 1.63 8.48
CA GLY A 288 -17.20 0.39 8.38
C GLY A 288 -18.02 -0.86 8.66
N LEU A 289 -18.88 -0.80 9.67
CA LEU A 289 -19.80 -1.88 10.01
C LEU A 289 -20.78 -2.18 8.85
N ALA A 290 -21.34 -1.15 8.22
CA ALA A 290 -22.16 -1.28 7.03
C ALA A 290 -21.39 -1.86 5.83
N ALA A 291 -20.12 -1.47 5.65
CA ALA A 291 -19.26 -2.04 4.61
C ALA A 291 -19.08 -3.55 4.75
N LEU A 292 -18.84 -4.04 5.97
CA LEU A 292 -18.67 -5.48 6.23
C LEU A 292 -19.97 -6.27 6.04
N ARG A 293 -21.12 -5.67 6.36
CA ARG A 293 -22.44 -6.32 6.26
C ARG A 293 -23.01 -6.33 4.86
N GLU A 294 -22.87 -5.25 4.10
CA GLU A 294 -23.59 -5.01 2.85
C GLU A 294 -22.67 -4.68 1.65
N GLY A 295 -21.36 -4.54 1.84
CA GLY A 295 -20.45 -4.05 0.82
C GLY A 295 -20.02 -5.07 -0.24
N GLU A 296 -20.22 -6.36 -0.01
CA GLU A 296 -19.70 -7.44 -0.88
C GLU A 296 -20.12 -7.32 -2.36
N PRO A 297 -21.38 -6.97 -2.71
CA PRO A 297 -21.76 -6.80 -4.13
C PRO A 297 -20.94 -5.72 -4.85
N THR A 298 -20.63 -4.59 -4.16
CA THR A 298 -19.78 -3.53 -4.71
C THR A 298 -18.34 -4.02 -4.90
N VAL A 299 -17.81 -4.78 -3.93
CA VAL A 299 -16.45 -5.37 -4.02
C VAL A 299 -16.38 -6.33 -5.22
N GLN A 300 -17.38 -7.16 -5.43
CA GLN A 300 -17.43 -8.10 -6.57
C GLN A 300 -17.47 -7.35 -7.91
N ALA A 301 -18.29 -6.32 -8.04
CA ALA A 301 -18.38 -5.50 -9.25
C ALA A 301 -17.05 -4.79 -9.56
N MET A 302 -16.43 -4.20 -8.53
CA MET A 302 -15.12 -3.54 -8.63
C MET A 302 -14.03 -4.54 -9.04
N ARG A 303 -13.99 -5.70 -8.41
CA ARG A 303 -13.05 -6.78 -8.71
C ARG A 303 -13.17 -7.28 -10.15
N ALA A 304 -14.39 -7.47 -10.63
CA ALA A 304 -14.65 -7.88 -12.02
C ALA A 304 -14.19 -6.82 -13.03
N ALA A 305 -14.43 -5.53 -12.74
CA ALA A 305 -13.93 -4.43 -13.57
C ALA A 305 -12.38 -4.38 -13.57
N TYR A 306 -11.75 -4.47 -12.40
CA TYR A 306 -10.30 -4.46 -12.30
C TYR A 306 -9.64 -5.66 -12.99
N ALA A 307 -10.24 -6.83 -12.97
CA ALA A 307 -9.74 -7.99 -13.71
C ALA A 307 -9.65 -7.72 -15.23
N ARG A 308 -10.69 -7.12 -15.83
CA ARG A 308 -10.66 -6.73 -17.25
C ARG A 308 -9.64 -5.63 -17.54
N ARG A 309 -9.61 -4.57 -16.72
CA ARG A 309 -8.70 -3.42 -16.86
C ARG A 309 -7.24 -3.83 -16.71
N ARG A 310 -6.95 -4.76 -15.80
CA ARG A 310 -5.63 -5.37 -15.63
C ARG A 310 -5.14 -6.00 -16.92
N GLY A 311 -5.95 -6.86 -17.54
CA GLY A 311 -5.64 -7.51 -18.82
C GLY A 311 -5.35 -6.47 -19.92
N LEU A 312 -6.27 -5.51 -20.10
CA LEU A 312 -6.12 -4.43 -21.07
C LEU A 312 -4.82 -3.64 -20.88
N LEU A 313 -4.52 -3.23 -19.64
CA LEU A 313 -3.32 -2.44 -19.38
C LEU A 313 -2.04 -3.25 -19.59
N VAL A 314 -1.99 -4.50 -19.09
CA VAL A 314 -0.82 -5.37 -19.24
C VAL A 314 -0.53 -5.69 -20.72
N GLU A 315 -1.54 -6.05 -21.49
CA GLU A 315 -1.39 -6.31 -22.93
C GLU A 315 -0.89 -5.06 -23.68
N GLY A 316 -1.49 -3.90 -23.37
CA GLY A 316 -1.09 -2.63 -23.97
C GLY A 316 0.35 -2.23 -23.61
N LEU A 317 0.74 -2.34 -22.35
CA LEU A 317 2.11 -2.04 -21.91
C LEU A 317 3.14 -2.98 -22.56
N ARG A 318 2.84 -4.29 -22.65
CA ARG A 318 3.69 -5.25 -23.35
C ARG A 318 3.85 -4.91 -24.84
N ALA A 319 2.75 -4.53 -25.51
CA ALA A 319 2.78 -4.11 -26.91
C ALA A 319 3.62 -2.86 -27.13
N LEU A 320 3.64 -1.92 -26.17
CA LEU A 320 4.49 -0.74 -26.17
C LEU A 320 5.96 -1.08 -25.87
N GLY A 321 6.24 -2.24 -25.28
CA GLY A 321 7.59 -2.69 -24.99
C GLY A 321 8.03 -2.60 -23.54
N PHE A 322 7.12 -2.33 -22.62
CA PHE A 322 7.40 -2.51 -21.20
C PHE A 322 7.52 -3.99 -20.84
N GLY A 323 8.42 -4.30 -19.92
CA GLY A 323 8.56 -5.65 -19.37
C GLY A 323 7.53 -5.91 -18.27
N VAL A 324 6.60 -6.83 -18.53
CA VAL A 324 5.64 -7.34 -17.52
C VAL A 324 5.67 -8.87 -17.62
N PRO A 325 6.65 -9.54 -16.97
CA PRO A 325 6.83 -10.99 -17.13
C PRO A 325 5.69 -11.79 -16.50
N VAL A 326 5.15 -11.33 -15.39
CA VAL A 326 4.07 -12.00 -14.66
C VAL A 326 2.84 -11.09 -14.58
N LEU A 327 1.65 -11.63 -14.83
CA LEU A 327 0.39 -10.93 -14.65
C LEU A 327 0.14 -10.73 -13.14
N PRO A 328 -0.04 -9.48 -12.64
CA PRO A 328 -0.24 -9.24 -11.21
C PRO A 328 -1.48 -9.99 -10.69
N PRO A 329 -1.37 -10.87 -9.67
CA PRO A 329 -2.51 -11.63 -9.17
C PRO A 329 -3.43 -10.83 -8.24
N GLY A 330 -2.99 -9.66 -7.75
CA GLY A 330 -3.77 -8.85 -6.81
C GLY A 330 -3.50 -7.36 -6.90
N ALA A 331 -4.12 -6.59 -6.00
CA ALA A 331 -4.15 -5.14 -5.95
C ALA A 331 -4.75 -4.53 -7.24
N PHE A 332 -4.36 -3.33 -7.64
CA PHE A 332 -4.78 -2.69 -8.89
C PHE A 332 -3.61 -1.95 -9.57
N TYR A 333 -2.43 -2.58 -9.55
CA TYR A 333 -1.19 -2.03 -10.12
C TYR A 333 -0.54 -2.97 -11.13
N VAL A 334 0.15 -2.37 -12.08
CA VAL A 334 1.16 -3.03 -12.90
C VAL A 334 2.49 -2.35 -12.63
N PHE A 335 3.47 -3.11 -12.15
CA PHE A 335 4.85 -2.66 -11.97
C PHE A 335 5.66 -3.13 -13.15
N ALA A 336 5.87 -2.23 -14.11
CA ALA A 336 6.41 -2.56 -15.41
C ALA A 336 7.87 -2.12 -15.54
N ASP A 337 8.72 -3.01 -16.06
CA ASP A 337 10.10 -2.70 -16.43
C ASP A 337 10.11 -1.71 -17.59
N ALA A 338 10.63 -0.53 -17.36
CA ALA A 338 10.71 0.59 -18.29
C ALA A 338 12.13 0.85 -18.81
N ARG A 339 13.12 -0.01 -18.47
CA ARG A 339 14.53 0.19 -18.80
C ARG A 339 14.81 0.28 -20.28
N ALA A 340 13.90 -0.21 -21.13
CA ALA A 340 13.95 -0.02 -22.58
C ALA A 340 13.78 1.45 -23.01
N PHE A 341 13.21 2.30 -22.16
CA PHE A 341 12.93 3.72 -22.43
C PHE A 341 13.84 4.66 -21.65
N GLY A 342 14.42 4.21 -20.56
CA GLY A 342 15.32 4.96 -19.71
C GLY A 342 15.57 4.25 -18.38
N ARG A 343 16.68 4.55 -17.74
CA ARG A 343 17.04 3.95 -16.44
C ARG A 343 16.67 4.83 -15.25
N ASP A 344 16.48 6.12 -15.45
CA ASP A 344 16.02 7.06 -14.45
C ASP A 344 14.50 7.07 -14.48
N SER A 345 13.88 6.33 -13.56
CA SER A 345 12.44 6.18 -13.50
C SER A 345 11.71 7.48 -13.11
N LEU A 346 12.37 8.36 -12.35
CA LEU A 346 11.80 9.65 -11.96
C LEU A 346 11.75 10.59 -13.17
N ALA A 347 12.88 10.71 -13.89
CA ALA A 347 12.94 11.52 -15.10
C ALA A 347 11.93 11.03 -16.14
N LEU A 348 11.84 9.70 -16.34
CA LEU A 348 10.89 9.11 -17.28
C LEU A 348 9.44 9.37 -16.86
N ALA A 349 9.08 9.24 -15.58
CA ALA A 349 7.73 9.52 -15.10
C ALA A 349 7.30 10.97 -15.39
N PHE A 350 8.19 11.94 -15.14
CA PHE A 350 7.92 13.34 -15.47
C PHE A 350 7.89 13.61 -16.98
N GLU A 351 8.75 12.97 -17.76
CA GLU A 351 8.71 13.06 -19.22
C GLU A 351 7.36 12.56 -19.78
N LEU A 352 6.89 11.42 -19.32
CA LEU A 352 5.57 10.88 -19.71
C LEU A 352 4.43 11.79 -19.27
N LEU A 353 4.51 12.36 -18.08
CA LEU A 353 3.52 13.32 -17.60
C LEU A 353 3.47 14.57 -18.50
N GLU A 354 4.62 15.15 -18.83
CA GLU A 354 4.69 16.40 -19.62
C GLU A 354 4.33 16.17 -21.10
N ARG A 355 4.80 15.08 -21.71
CA ARG A 355 4.64 14.83 -23.16
C ARG A 355 3.38 14.03 -23.49
N ALA A 356 3.08 12.99 -22.70
CA ALA A 356 1.94 12.12 -22.94
C ALA A 356 0.69 12.54 -22.16
N ARG A 357 0.83 13.41 -21.15
CA ARG A 357 -0.26 13.74 -20.22
C ARG A 357 -0.78 12.49 -19.48
N VAL A 358 0.15 11.60 -19.12
CA VAL A 358 -0.14 10.38 -18.37
C VAL A 358 0.73 10.37 -17.12
N GLY A 359 0.10 10.41 -15.96
CA GLY A 359 0.76 10.28 -14.65
C GLY A 359 1.10 8.81 -14.38
N THR A 360 2.31 8.55 -13.90
CA THR A 360 2.79 7.22 -13.48
C THR A 360 3.69 7.37 -12.26
N THR A 361 3.80 6.34 -11.44
CA THR A 361 4.70 6.42 -10.28
C THR A 361 6.10 5.90 -10.66
N PRO A 362 7.17 6.67 -10.38
CA PRO A 362 8.53 6.21 -10.63
C PRO A 362 8.90 5.03 -9.72
N GLY A 363 9.59 4.04 -10.28
CA GLY A 363 9.93 2.82 -9.55
C GLY A 363 10.89 3.03 -8.39
N ILE A 364 11.77 4.03 -8.47
CA ILE A 364 12.69 4.41 -7.36
C ILE A 364 11.94 4.77 -6.06
N ASP A 365 10.68 5.17 -6.13
CA ASP A 365 9.83 5.43 -4.97
C ASP A 365 9.66 4.18 -4.09
N PHE A 366 9.71 3.00 -4.70
CA PHE A 366 9.54 1.71 -4.03
C PHE A 366 10.86 1.04 -3.57
N GLY A 367 11.93 1.81 -3.53
CA GLY A 367 13.28 1.36 -3.17
C GLY A 367 14.22 1.34 -4.38
N ALA A 368 15.52 1.17 -4.10
CA ALA A 368 16.56 1.16 -5.14
C ALA A 368 16.36 0.03 -6.17
N GLU A 369 15.79 -1.08 -5.75
CA GLU A 369 15.46 -2.25 -6.57
C GLU A 369 14.31 -1.98 -7.56
N GLY A 370 13.52 -0.94 -7.30
CA GLY A 370 12.47 -0.46 -8.20
C GLY A 370 12.97 0.46 -9.30
N GLU A 371 14.26 0.89 -9.27
CA GLU A 371 14.79 1.78 -10.30
C GLU A 371 14.73 1.15 -11.69
N GLY A 372 14.34 1.98 -12.67
CA GLY A 372 14.08 1.53 -14.04
C GLY A 372 12.71 0.90 -14.27
N PHE A 373 11.85 0.84 -13.24
CA PHE A 373 10.44 0.44 -13.37
C PHE A 373 9.51 1.65 -13.27
N LEU A 374 8.27 1.48 -13.74
CA LEU A 374 7.17 2.41 -13.49
C LEU A 374 5.97 1.63 -12.93
N ARG A 375 5.26 2.20 -11.95
CA ARG A 375 3.98 1.67 -11.50
C ARG A 375 2.85 2.38 -12.21
N PHE A 376 1.95 1.61 -12.80
CA PHE A 376 0.71 2.04 -13.41
C PHE A 376 -0.46 1.55 -12.58
N CYS A 377 -1.40 2.43 -12.20
CA CYS A 377 -2.64 2.07 -11.54
C CYS A 377 -3.72 1.84 -12.59
N TYR A 378 -4.46 0.71 -12.52
CA TYR A 378 -5.60 0.46 -13.41
C TYR A 378 -6.97 0.73 -12.76
N ALA A 379 -6.97 1.43 -11.62
CA ALA A 379 -8.18 2.00 -11.06
C ALA A 379 -8.55 3.30 -11.82
N ALA A 380 -8.90 3.14 -13.08
CA ALA A 380 -9.35 4.16 -14.02
C ALA A 380 -10.28 3.50 -15.05
N SER A 381 -11.12 4.27 -15.76
CA SER A 381 -12.03 3.71 -16.77
C SER A 381 -11.27 2.99 -17.89
N GLU A 382 -11.91 2.01 -18.54
CA GLU A 382 -11.29 1.33 -19.70
C GLU A 382 -10.99 2.33 -20.84
N GLU A 383 -11.83 3.36 -21.00
CA GLU A 383 -11.61 4.45 -21.96
C GLU A 383 -10.34 5.23 -21.64
N SER A 384 -10.18 5.65 -20.36
CA SER A 384 -8.98 6.36 -19.90
C SER A 384 -7.71 5.50 -20.08
N LEU A 385 -7.79 4.20 -19.79
CA LEU A 385 -6.65 3.29 -19.97
C LEU A 385 -6.27 3.14 -21.45
N ARG A 386 -7.25 3.02 -22.37
CA ARG A 386 -6.99 2.96 -23.81
C ARG A 386 -6.36 4.24 -24.32
N GLU A 387 -6.88 5.38 -23.91
CA GLU A 387 -6.33 6.68 -24.28
C GLU A 387 -4.93 6.89 -23.70
N ALA A 388 -4.68 6.49 -22.44
CA ALA A 388 -3.34 6.51 -21.86
C ALA A 388 -2.35 5.71 -22.69
N LEU A 389 -2.69 4.48 -23.08
CA LEU A 389 -1.86 3.62 -23.92
C LEU A 389 -1.60 4.27 -25.30
N ALA A 390 -2.62 4.89 -25.90
CA ALA A 390 -2.47 5.59 -27.18
C ALA A 390 -1.55 6.82 -27.07
N ARG A 391 -1.65 7.58 -25.96
CA ARG A 391 -0.76 8.72 -25.70
C ARG A 391 0.68 8.28 -25.45
N LEU A 392 0.88 7.21 -24.67
CA LEU A 392 2.19 6.62 -24.44
C LEU A 392 2.82 6.15 -25.75
N ALA A 393 2.05 5.50 -26.64
CA ALA A 393 2.52 5.07 -27.96
C ALA A 393 3.06 6.22 -28.82
N ARG A 394 2.45 7.40 -28.72
CA ARG A 394 2.90 8.60 -29.46
C ARG A 394 4.11 9.29 -28.83
N ALA A 395 4.27 9.18 -27.51
CA ALA A 395 5.32 9.88 -26.77
C ALA A 395 6.62 9.08 -26.62
N LEU A 396 6.51 7.75 -26.56
CA LEU A 396 7.66 6.86 -26.41
C LEU A 396 8.43 6.75 -27.76
N PRO A 397 9.78 6.58 -27.72
CA PRO A 397 10.55 6.37 -28.92
C PRO A 397 10.11 5.08 -29.63
N ALA A 398 10.01 5.14 -30.95
CA ALA A 398 9.77 3.95 -31.76
C ALA A 398 10.90 2.92 -31.50
N ARG A 399 10.53 1.68 -31.19
CA ARG A 399 11.52 0.60 -31.09
C ARG A 399 12.24 0.45 -32.44
N ALA A 400 13.57 0.43 -32.40
CA ALA A 400 14.31 -0.17 -33.50
C ALA A 400 13.83 -1.63 -33.62
N ARG A 401 13.24 -1.96 -34.78
CA ARG A 401 12.78 -3.32 -35.15
C ARG A 401 13.95 -4.27 -35.23
#